data_06883eb7d027fa9639b04ac37c4c73ab
#
_entry.id   06883eb7d027fa9639b04ac37c4c73ab
#
_cell.length_a   1.000
_cell.length_b   1.000
_cell.length_c   1.000
_cell.angle_alpha   90.00
_cell.angle_beta   90.00
_cell.angle_gamma   90.00
#
_symmetry.space_group_name_H-M   'P 1'
#
loop_
_entity.id
_entity.type
_entity.pdbx_description
1 polymer ?
#
loop_
_entity_poly.entity_id
_entity_poly.type
_entity_poly.pdbx_seq_one_letter_code
_entity_poly.pdbx_strand_id
1 'polypeptide(L)'
;NYCASKAGLIGMTKSLAKELGGRGVTVNAVAPGYIATDMTAALPDAAREAMLSAIPAGRPGAPEDVAAAVAFLASEEAGYITGQVLQVDGGMGM
;
A
#
# COMPACT_ATOMS: atom_id res chain seq x y z
N ASN A 1 6.98 -8.79 -12.64
CA ASN A 1 6.02 -7.71 -12.87
C ASN A 1 5.24 -7.35 -11.60
N TYR A 2 4.35 -6.37 -11.68
CA TYR A 2 3.60 -5.89 -10.53
C TYR A 2 2.75 -6.99 -9.86
N CYS A 3 2.02 -7.78 -10.67
CA CYS A 3 1.15 -8.84 -10.15
C CYS A 3 1.94 -9.94 -9.43
N ALA A 4 3.09 -10.33 -9.98
CA ALA A 4 3.95 -11.35 -9.36
C ALA A 4 4.54 -10.82 -8.04
N SER A 5 4.99 -9.57 -8.02
CA SER A 5 5.53 -8.93 -6.83
C SER A 5 4.48 -8.81 -5.73
N LYS A 6 3.25 -8.46 -6.10
CA LYS A 6 2.15 -8.36 -5.17
C LYS A 6 1.78 -9.72 -4.58
N ALA A 7 1.71 -10.76 -5.42
CA ALA A 7 1.42 -12.12 -4.95
C ALA A 7 2.49 -12.61 -3.97
N GLY A 8 3.76 -12.31 -4.25
CA GLY A 8 4.87 -12.64 -3.34
C GLY A 8 4.75 -11.91 -2.01
N LEU A 9 4.38 -10.64 -2.03
CA LEU A 9 4.18 -9.85 -0.82
C LEU A 9 3.04 -10.40 0.02
N ILE A 10 1.92 -10.76 -0.60
CA ILE A 10 0.77 -11.36 0.08
C ILE A 10 1.19 -12.66 0.76
N GLY A 11 1.87 -13.55 0.03
CA GLY A 11 2.33 -14.84 0.56
C GLY A 11 3.27 -14.69 1.74
N MET A 12 4.26 -13.81 1.61
CA MET A 12 5.23 -13.56 2.69
C MET A 12 4.54 -12.97 3.92
N THR A 13 3.65 -12.01 3.74
CA THR A 13 2.92 -11.37 4.84
C THR A 13 2.10 -12.39 5.61
N LYS A 14 1.36 -13.24 4.91
CA LYS A 14 0.54 -14.28 5.55
C LYS A 14 1.38 -15.32 6.27
N SER A 15 2.49 -15.73 5.68
CA SER A 15 3.39 -16.70 6.28
C SER A 15 3.97 -16.18 7.59
N LEU A 16 4.46 -14.93 7.60
CA LEU A 16 4.98 -14.31 8.80
C LEU A 16 3.91 -14.08 9.86
N ALA A 17 2.70 -13.69 9.43
CA ALA A 17 1.59 -13.48 10.35
C ALA A 17 1.22 -14.79 11.08
N LYS A 18 1.20 -15.91 10.37
CA LYS A 18 0.94 -17.21 10.98
C LYS A 18 2.04 -17.62 11.95
N GLU A 19 3.29 -17.38 11.58
CA GLU A 19 4.44 -17.75 12.40
C GLU A 19 4.48 -16.95 13.70
N LEU A 20 4.18 -15.66 13.65
CA LEU A 20 4.33 -14.74 14.77
C LEU A 20 3.04 -14.51 15.58
N GLY A 21 1.90 -14.96 15.06
CA GLY A 21 0.61 -14.70 15.69
C GLY A 21 0.47 -15.19 17.11
N GLY A 22 1.07 -16.34 17.42
CA GLY A 22 1.05 -16.90 18.77
C GLY A 22 1.83 -16.08 19.80
N ARG A 23 2.64 -15.14 19.35
CA ARG A 23 3.41 -14.24 20.22
C ARG A 23 2.74 -12.89 20.42
N GLY A 24 1.51 -12.72 19.90
CA GLY A 24 0.82 -11.44 19.96
C GLY A 24 1.38 -10.40 18.99
N VAL A 25 2.08 -10.82 17.95
CA VAL A 25 2.66 -9.93 16.94
C VAL A 25 1.78 -9.94 15.70
N THR A 26 1.37 -8.77 15.22
CA THR A 26 0.67 -8.64 13.95
C THR A 26 1.65 -8.30 12.84
N VAL A 27 1.41 -8.84 11.66
CA VAL A 27 2.25 -8.61 10.48
C VAL A 27 1.35 -8.22 9.32
N ASN A 28 1.49 -7.01 8.85
CA ASN A 28 0.74 -6.48 7.72
C ASN A 28 1.70 -5.78 6.76
N ALA A 29 1.24 -5.55 5.54
CA ALA A 29 2.00 -4.82 4.55
C ALA A 29 1.15 -3.69 3.98
N VAL A 30 1.81 -2.65 3.50
CA VAL A 30 1.16 -1.54 2.81
C VAL A 30 1.72 -1.49 1.39
N ALA A 31 0.82 -1.50 0.42
CA ALA A 31 1.18 -1.42 -1.00
C ALA A 31 0.73 -0.07 -1.54
N PRO A 32 1.65 0.91 -1.64
CA PRO A 32 1.30 2.22 -2.17
C PRO A 32 1.13 2.17 -3.69
N GLY A 33 0.27 3.04 -4.21
CA GLY A 33 0.13 3.25 -5.63
C GLY A 33 1.01 4.40 -6.12
N TYR A 34 0.42 5.29 -6.93
CA TYR A 34 1.14 6.45 -7.42
C TYR A 34 1.18 7.52 -6.31
N ILE A 35 2.38 7.73 -5.77
CA ILE A 35 2.63 8.71 -4.71
C ILE A 35 3.42 9.87 -5.30
N ALA A 36 2.93 11.09 -5.08
CA ALA A 36 3.57 12.29 -5.59
C ALA A 36 4.92 12.52 -4.88
N THR A 37 5.97 12.61 -5.68
CA THR A 37 7.33 12.89 -5.23
C THR A 37 7.96 13.87 -6.21
N ASP A 38 9.17 14.38 -5.91
CA ASP A 38 9.90 15.25 -6.83
C ASP A 38 10.14 14.55 -8.17
N MET A 39 10.38 13.24 -8.16
CA MET A 39 10.57 12.47 -9.38
C MET A 39 9.30 12.42 -10.23
N THR A 40 8.14 12.22 -9.60
CA THR A 40 6.87 12.16 -10.32
C THR A 40 6.45 13.55 -10.83
N ALA A 41 6.78 14.60 -10.10
CA ALA A 41 6.51 15.96 -10.53
C ALA A 41 7.28 16.33 -11.82
N ALA A 42 8.39 15.66 -12.08
CA ALA A 42 9.21 15.88 -13.28
C ALA A 42 8.70 15.12 -14.52
N LEU A 43 7.65 14.30 -14.39
CA LEU A 43 7.10 13.57 -15.53
C LEU A 43 6.46 14.50 -16.55
N PRO A 44 6.53 14.18 -17.86
CA PRO A 44 5.77 14.92 -18.87
C PRO A 44 4.28 14.93 -18.56
N ASP A 45 3.61 16.02 -18.93
CA ASP A 45 2.17 16.19 -18.62
C ASP A 45 1.32 15.04 -19.15
N ALA A 46 1.59 14.56 -20.37
CA ALA A 46 0.84 13.46 -20.95
C ALA A 46 0.97 12.17 -20.13
N ALA A 47 2.18 11.86 -19.64
CA ALA A 47 2.41 10.69 -18.79
C ALA A 47 1.70 10.82 -17.46
N ARG A 48 1.74 12.01 -16.87
CA ARG A 48 1.07 12.29 -15.59
C ARG A 48 -0.45 12.17 -15.72
N GLU A 49 -1.03 12.72 -16.78
CA GLU A 49 -2.47 12.64 -17.04
C GLU A 49 -2.92 11.19 -17.25
N ALA A 50 -2.12 10.39 -17.96
CA ALA A 50 -2.42 8.98 -18.15
C ALA A 50 -2.44 8.22 -16.82
N MET A 51 -1.49 8.50 -15.92
CA MET A 51 -1.47 7.89 -14.60
C MET A 51 -2.66 8.34 -13.76
N LEU A 52 -2.99 9.63 -13.77
CA LEU A 52 -4.11 10.16 -12.99
C LEU A 52 -5.45 9.59 -13.45
N SER A 53 -5.62 9.38 -14.77
CA SER A 53 -6.87 8.81 -15.29
C SER A 53 -7.07 7.36 -14.88
N ALA A 54 -6.01 6.65 -14.52
CA ALA A 54 -6.09 5.28 -14.03
C ALA A 54 -6.40 5.18 -12.53
N ILE A 55 -6.47 6.31 -11.84
CA ILE A 55 -6.73 6.36 -10.41
C ILE A 55 -8.16 6.81 -10.15
N PRO A 56 -9.06 5.93 -9.67
CA PRO A 56 -10.46 6.31 -9.40
C PRO A 56 -10.61 7.53 -8.49
N ALA A 57 -9.73 7.71 -7.51
CA ALA A 57 -9.77 8.88 -6.63
C ALA A 57 -9.42 10.19 -7.35
N GLY A 58 -8.85 10.12 -8.55
CA GLY A 58 -8.58 11.29 -9.39
C GLY A 58 -7.37 12.13 -8.98
N ARG A 59 -6.57 11.64 -8.05
CA ARG A 59 -5.37 12.34 -7.58
C ARG A 59 -4.28 11.35 -7.18
N PRO A 60 -3.00 11.75 -7.24
CA PRO A 60 -1.93 10.93 -6.69
C PRO A 60 -2.05 10.94 -5.16
N GLY A 61 -1.52 9.90 -4.52
CA GLY A 61 -1.39 9.91 -3.08
C GLY A 61 -0.25 10.82 -2.63
N ALA A 62 -0.29 11.23 -1.38
CA ALA A 62 0.82 11.92 -0.74
C ALA A 62 1.55 10.94 0.18
N PRO A 63 2.82 11.19 0.53
CA PRO A 63 3.52 10.35 1.51
C PRO A 63 2.75 10.21 2.82
N GLU A 64 2.00 11.24 3.21
CA GLU A 64 1.18 11.24 4.42
C GLU A 64 0.04 10.22 4.34
N ASP A 65 -0.48 9.93 3.15
CA ASP A 65 -1.52 8.92 2.98
C ASP A 65 -0.99 7.52 3.31
N VAL A 66 0.24 7.23 2.89
CA VAL A 66 0.90 5.96 3.23
C VAL A 66 1.26 5.92 4.72
N ALA A 67 1.78 7.01 5.24
CA ALA A 67 2.15 7.11 6.65
C ALA A 67 0.95 6.90 7.57
N ALA A 68 -0.22 7.43 7.20
CA ALA A 68 -1.46 7.25 7.97
C ALA A 68 -1.87 5.77 8.03
N ALA A 69 -1.76 5.05 6.92
CA ALA A 69 -2.07 3.62 6.87
C ALA A 69 -1.12 2.81 7.76
N VAL A 70 0.17 3.10 7.69
CA VAL A 70 1.18 2.43 8.52
C VAL A 70 0.92 2.71 10.00
N ALA A 71 0.66 3.98 10.35
CA ALA A 71 0.39 4.36 11.73
C ALA A 71 -0.84 3.64 12.29
N PHE A 72 -1.90 3.52 11.49
CA PHE A 72 -3.09 2.79 11.92
C PHE A 72 -2.78 1.32 12.17
N LEU A 73 -2.10 0.64 11.23
CA LEU A 73 -1.78 -0.78 11.37
C LEU A 73 -0.82 -1.05 12.54
N ALA A 74 -0.01 -0.08 12.91
CA ALA A 74 0.90 -0.17 14.06
C ALA A 74 0.23 0.18 15.39
N SER A 75 -1.02 0.66 15.37
CA SER A 75 -1.71 1.10 16.57
C SER A 75 -2.32 -0.08 17.34
N GLU A 76 -2.65 0.16 18.60
CA GLU A 76 -3.35 -0.83 19.43
C GLU A 76 -4.74 -1.17 18.87
N GLU A 77 -5.39 -0.19 18.24
CA GLU A 77 -6.71 -0.38 17.64
C GLU A 77 -6.71 -1.41 16.53
N ALA A 78 -5.56 -1.61 15.87
CA ALA A 78 -5.40 -2.60 14.82
C ALA A 78 -4.91 -3.96 15.35
N GLY A 79 -4.98 -4.20 16.65
CA GLY A 79 -4.40 -5.39 17.29
C GLY A 79 -4.98 -6.72 16.85
N TYR A 80 -6.15 -6.74 16.20
CA TYR A 80 -6.74 -7.96 15.68
C TYR A 80 -6.63 -8.06 14.15
N ILE A 81 -5.87 -7.17 13.53
CA ILE A 81 -5.62 -7.15 12.08
C ILE A 81 -4.23 -7.72 11.83
N THR A 82 -4.14 -8.82 11.11
CA THR A 82 -2.87 -9.43 10.75
C THR A 82 -2.99 -10.20 9.45
N GLY A 83 -1.88 -10.36 8.75
CA GLY A 83 -1.83 -11.10 7.49
C GLY A 83 -2.41 -10.34 6.30
N GLN A 84 -2.63 -9.04 6.43
CA GLN A 84 -3.28 -8.22 5.40
C GLN A 84 -2.27 -7.41 4.60
N VAL A 85 -2.59 -7.20 3.33
CA VAL A 85 -1.89 -6.25 2.47
C VAL A 85 -2.89 -5.14 2.16
N LEU A 86 -2.64 -3.95 2.69
CA LEU A 86 -3.51 -2.80 2.50
C LEU A 86 -3.01 -1.96 1.34
N GLN A 87 -3.85 -1.82 0.32
CA GLN A 87 -3.54 -0.97 -0.82
C GLN A 87 -3.89 0.47 -0.51
N VAL A 88 -2.91 1.37 -0.71
CA VAL A 88 -3.08 2.82 -0.53
C VAL A 88 -2.81 3.46 -1.88
N ASP A 89 -3.77 3.35 -2.78
CA ASP A 89 -3.58 3.63 -4.20
C ASP A 89 -4.74 4.39 -4.86
N GLY A 90 -5.65 4.93 -4.07
CA GLY A 90 -6.80 5.66 -4.63
C GLY A 90 -7.72 4.79 -5.48
N GLY A 91 -7.62 3.48 -5.37
CA GLY A 91 -8.42 2.52 -6.12
C GLY A 91 -7.76 2.03 -7.41
N MET A 92 -6.53 2.45 -7.71
CA MET A 92 -5.86 2.11 -8.97
C MET A 92 -5.70 0.59 -9.15
N GLY A 93 -5.49 -0.14 -8.08
CA GLY A 93 -5.29 -1.59 -8.11
C GLY A 93 -6.54 -2.43 -7.90
N MET A 94 -7.71 -1.82 -8.00
CA MET A 94 -8.98 -2.58 -7.85
C MET A 94 -9.17 -3.60 -8.96
#